data_096a27bf5777408d77cfc6f08ef80def
#
_entry.id   096a27bf5777408d77cfc6f08ef80def
#
_cell.length_a   1.000
_cell.length_b   1.000
_cell.length_c   1.000
_cell.angle_alpha   90.00
_cell.angle_beta   90.00
_cell.angle_gamma   90.00
#
_symmetry.space_group_name_H-M   'P 1'
#
loop_
_entity.id
_entity.type
_entity.pdbx_description
1 polymer ?
#
loop_
_entity_poly.entity_id
_entity_poly.type
_entity_poly.pdbx_seq_one_letter_code
_entity_poly.pdbx_strand_id
1 'polypeptide(L)'
;MELRQYVSLLRKWLWLVVICTVVAGGTAYVVSKNSTPIYQASAILMVNQGASTTSADTAYADILTSERLAKTYARLLTSRPVLQETASRLGIDSEPLKEAVTVSSVRDTQLLEVSVEGPNPELLAQIGNVLPAVFIEQNQELLLGRMSESKASLEREIASVEADIARTQEALSAATDENQRIRLETSLAQYRSTYSNIVFSYQQIRLAEAQATDNIVVAEPAEVPLRPIRPRTMTNTLLAAVVGAMIAVGAAFLIEYLDDTIKTPDDVARVSGLSTLGAIARLKETGGTRQLVAWLQTKAPESEAYRTLRTNIQFSSVDKPVRSLMVTSAGPSEGKSTTAANLAVVMAQTGQRVVLVD
;
A
#
# COMPACT_ATOMS: atom_id res chain seq x y z
N MET A 1 -5.11 27.68 -26.15
CA MET A 1 -3.86 27.92 -25.40
C MET A 1 -2.75 27.13 -26.07
N GLU A 2 -1.66 27.81 -26.47
CA GLU A 2 -0.53 27.12 -27.11
C GLU A 2 0.35 26.42 -26.07
N LEU A 3 0.98 25.30 -26.42
CA LEU A 3 1.92 24.55 -25.55
C LEU A 3 2.98 25.44 -24.88
N ARG A 4 3.40 26.51 -25.56
CA ARG A 4 4.35 27.51 -25.03
C ARG A 4 3.83 28.24 -23.77
N GLN A 5 2.53 28.48 -23.68
CA GLN A 5 1.91 29.16 -22.52
C GLN A 5 1.97 28.27 -21.26
N TYR A 6 1.75 26.95 -21.40
CA TYR A 6 1.87 26.01 -20.28
C TYR A 6 3.30 25.91 -19.76
N VAL A 7 4.28 25.89 -20.65
CA VAL A 7 5.71 25.86 -20.25
C VAL A 7 6.11 27.17 -19.55
N SER A 8 5.67 28.32 -20.02
CA SER A 8 5.97 29.63 -19.39
C SER A 8 5.32 29.72 -17.99
N LEU A 9 4.11 29.20 -17.83
CA LEU A 9 3.38 29.14 -16.56
C LEU A 9 4.10 28.23 -15.55
N LEU A 10 4.49 27.03 -15.99
CA LEU A 10 5.26 26.12 -15.16
C LEU A 10 6.59 26.74 -14.71
N ARG A 11 7.28 27.43 -15.59
CA ARG A 11 8.55 28.10 -15.27
C ARG A 11 8.36 29.25 -14.28
N LYS A 12 7.26 30.01 -14.39
CA LYS A 12 6.91 31.10 -13.48
C LYS A 12 6.65 30.59 -12.04
N TRP A 13 5.95 29.46 -11.92
CA TRP A 13 5.53 28.89 -10.64
C TRP A 13 6.42 27.73 -10.15
N LEU A 14 7.56 27.48 -10.83
CA LEU A 14 8.47 26.38 -10.52
C LEU A 14 8.97 26.42 -9.07
N TRP A 15 9.23 27.61 -8.54
CA TRP A 15 9.63 27.80 -7.15
C TRP A 15 8.57 27.29 -6.16
N LEU A 16 7.28 27.52 -6.44
CA LEU A 16 6.16 27.03 -5.61
C LEU A 16 6.07 25.51 -5.68
N VAL A 17 6.20 24.94 -6.88
CA VAL A 17 6.20 23.48 -7.06
C VAL A 17 7.35 22.84 -6.28
N VAL A 18 8.56 23.40 -6.36
CA VAL A 18 9.73 22.89 -5.63
C VAL A 18 9.52 23.00 -4.12
N ILE A 19 9.05 24.13 -3.61
CA ILE A 19 8.81 24.29 -2.16
C ILE A 19 7.76 23.29 -1.67
N CYS A 20 6.61 23.19 -2.34
CA CYS A 20 5.56 22.24 -1.92
C CYS A 20 6.03 20.79 -1.98
N THR A 21 6.80 20.42 -3.01
CA THR A 21 7.39 19.08 -3.12
C THR A 21 8.35 18.79 -1.97
N VAL A 22 9.24 19.73 -1.66
CA VAL A 22 10.22 19.58 -0.57
C VAL A 22 9.53 19.55 0.79
N VAL A 23 8.54 20.40 1.01
CA VAL A 23 7.77 20.42 2.28
C VAL A 23 6.98 19.11 2.44
N ALA A 24 6.25 18.68 1.42
CA ALA A 24 5.48 17.44 1.47
C ALA A 24 6.37 16.19 1.66
N GLY A 25 7.45 16.09 0.90
CA GLY A 25 8.43 15.01 1.05
C GLY A 25 9.16 15.06 2.39
N GLY A 26 9.58 16.25 2.83
CA GLY A 26 10.28 16.46 4.09
C GLY A 26 9.41 16.10 5.31
N THR A 27 8.15 16.53 5.32
CA THR A 27 7.20 16.18 6.39
C THR A 27 6.94 14.67 6.43
N ALA A 28 6.73 14.04 5.28
CA ALA A 28 6.53 12.58 5.19
C ALA A 28 7.77 11.81 5.66
N TYR A 29 8.97 12.29 5.33
CA TYR A 29 10.23 11.71 5.80
C TYR A 29 10.36 11.79 7.33
N VAL A 30 10.12 12.97 7.91
CA VAL A 30 10.21 13.19 9.37
C VAL A 30 9.17 12.33 10.11
N VAL A 31 7.92 12.32 9.65
CA VAL A 31 6.86 11.49 10.24
C VAL A 31 7.21 10.01 10.13
N SER A 32 7.66 9.56 8.97
CA SER A 32 8.03 8.16 8.73
C SER A 32 9.24 7.74 9.59
N LYS A 33 10.21 8.61 9.77
CA LYS A 33 11.41 8.33 10.60
C LYS A 33 11.09 8.27 12.09
N ASN A 34 10.11 9.07 12.55
CA ASN A 34 9.71 9.10 13.97
C ASN A 34 8.64 8.04 14.32
N SER A 35 8.09 7.35 13.32
CA SER A 35 7.16 6.24 13.56
C SER A 35 7.90 5.02 14.11
N THR A 36 7.28 4.28 15.04
CA THR A 36 7.85 3.06 15.59
C THR A 36 8.11 2.04 14.48
N PRO A 37 9.33 1.51 14.37
CA PRO A 37 9.65 0.49 13.37
C PRO A 37 8.91 -0.81 13.70
N ILE A 38 8.32 -1.42 12.68
CA ILE A 38 7.67 -2.73 12.78
C ILE A 38 8.53 -3.73 12.01
N TYR A 39 8.88 -4.81 12.68
CA TYR A 39 9.64 -5.92 12.15
C TYR A 39 8.72 -7.11 11.90
N GLN A 40 9.16 -8.06 11.09
CA GLN A 40 8.48 -9.31 10.83
C GLN A 40 9.48 -10.45 10.95
N ALA A 41 9.15 -11.46 11.76
CA ALA A 41 9.84 -12.73 11.80
C ALA A 41 8.93 -13.80 11.17
N SER A 42 9.48 -14.71 10.38
CA SER A 42 8.72 -15.79 9.73
C SER A 42 9.36 -17.13 10.02
N ALA A 43 8.54 -18.13 10.33
CA ALA A 43 8.93 -19.54 10.38
C ALA A 43 8.16 -20.32 9.33
N ILE A 44 8.78 -21.33 8.73
CA ILE A 44 8.15 -22.21 7.75
C ILE A 44 7.97 -23.60 8.33
N LEU A 45 6.73 -24.08 8.32
CA LEU A 45 6.35 -25.42 8.72
C LEU A 45 6.03 -26.25 7.48
N MET A 46 6.47 -27.49 7.48
CA MET A 46 6.10 -28.48 6.46
C MET A 46 5.09 -29.45 7.05
N VAL A 47 3.96 -29.60 6.37
CA VAL A 47 2.94 -30.62 6.72
C VAL A 47 3.22 -31.85 5.90
N ASN A 48 3.75 -32.90 6.55
CA ASN A 48 4.05 -34.16 5.92
C ASN A 48 2.83 -35.08 6.05
N GLN A 49 2.24 -35.47 4.93
CA GLN A 49 1.33 -36.62 4.93
C GLN A 49 2.19 -37.85 4.71
N GLY A 50 2.20 -38.77 5.67
CA GLY A 50 2.88 -40.06 5.51
C GLY A 50 2.66 -40.61 4.11
N ALA A 51 3.72 -40.97 3.43
CA ALA A 51 3.70 -41.40 2.04
C ALA A 51 2.70 -42.55 1.84
N SER A 52 1.54 -42.24 1.29
CA SER A 52 0.67 -43.25 0.72
C SER A 52 1.33 -43.75 -0.57
N THR A 53 1.92 -44.92 -0.52
CA THR A 53 2.52 -45.62 -1.66
C THR A 53 1.43 -46.05 -2.65
N THR A 54 0.87 -45.10 -3.40
CA THR A 54 -0.14 -45.45 -4.40
C THR A 54 -0.10 -44.49 -5.59
N SER A 55 0.10 -45.06 -6.77
CA SER A 55 -0.19 -44.61 -8.15
C SER A 55 -0.23 -43.13 -8.51
N ALA A 56 0.35 -42.76 -9.64
CA ALA A 56 0.43 -41.40 -10.20
C ALA A 56 -0.90 -40.62 -10.34
N ASP A 57 -2.03 -41.31 -10.33
CA ASP A 57 -3.37 -40.70 -10.40
C ASP A 57 -3.83 -40.08 -9.06
N THR A 58 -3.20 -40.43 -7.93
CA THR A 58 -3.50 -39.87 -6.62
C THR A 58 -2.75 -38.60 -6.29
N ALA A 59 -1.70 -38.27 -7.03
CA ALA A 59 -0.84 -37.11 -6.74
C ALA A 59 -1.62 -35.78 -6.74
N TYR A 60 -2.60 -35.60 -7.63
CA TYR A 60 -3.40 -34.38 -7.67
C TYR A 60 -4.42 -34.32 -6.51
N ALA A 61 -5.01 -35.45 -6.14
CA ALA A 61 -5.90 -35.55 -4.99
C ALA A 61 -5.15 -35.32 -3.68
N ASP A 62 -3.88 -35.77 -3.58
CA ASP A 62 -3.01 -35.58 -2.44
C ASP A 62 -2.61 -34.10 -2.27
N ILE A 63 -2.34 -33.38 -3.37
CA ILE A 63 -2.05 -31.93 -3.32
C ILE A 63 -3.27 -31.15 -2.82
N LEU A 64 -4.48 -31.41 -3.33
CA LEU A 64 -5.70 -30.75 -2.87
C LEU A 64 -6.04 -31.05 -1.41
N THR A 65 -5.77 -32.28 -0.98
CA THR A 65 -5.99 -32.69 0.42
C THR A 65 -4.98 -32.01 1.33
N SER A 66 -3.72 -31.91 0.91
CA SER A 66 -2.64 -31.19 1.62
C SER A 66 -2.95 -29.70 1.77
N GLU A 67 -3.47 -29.06 0.73
CA GLU A 67 -3.87 -27.63 0.81
C GLU A 67 -5.02 -27.40 1.80
N ARG A 68 -6.00 -28.31 1.84
CA ARG A 68 -7.11 -28.24 2.82
C ARG A 68 -6.61 -28.45 4.24
N LEU A 69 -5.69 -29.39 4.44
CA LEU A 69 -5.06 -29.61 5.74
C LEU A 69 -4.22 -28.43 6.18
N ALA A 70 -3.42 -27.86 5.28
CA ALA A 70 -2.65 -26.65 5.55
C ALA A 70 -3.55 -25.49 6.02
N LYS A 71 -4.70 -25.26 5.36
CA LYS A 71 -5.69 -24.26 5.80
C LYS A 71 -6.29 -24.59 7.18
N THR A 72 -6.50 -25.85 7.46
CA THR A 72 -7.01 -26.30 8.78
C THR A 72 -5.96 -26.05 9.87
N TYR A 73 -4.71 -26.43 9.62
CA TYR A 73 -3.62 -26.21 10.56
C TYR A 73 -3.30 -24.72 10.75
N ALA A 74 -3.41 -23.90 9.72
CA ALA A 74 -3.29 -22.45 9.86
C ALA A 74 -4.32 -21.86 10.84
N ARG A 75 -5.55 -22.35 10.82
CA ARG A 75 -6.59 -21.96 11.79
C ARG A 75 -6.33 -22.51 13.19
N LEU A 76 -5.80 -23.73 13.30
CA LEU A 76 -5.48 -24.33 14.59
C LEU A 76 -4.28 -23.65 15.26
N LEU A 77 -3.26 -23.26 14.50
CA LEU A 77 -2.11 -22.48 14.96
C LEU A 77 -2.52 -21.14 15.57
N THR A 78 -3.54 -20.50 15.04
CA THR A 78 -4.09 -19.24 15.56
C THR A 78 -5.22 -19.45 16.57
N SER A 79 -5.45 -20.68 17.01
CA SER A 79 -6.48 -21.00 17.99
C SER A 79 -6.13 -20.49 19.39
N ARG A 80 -7.16 -20.17 20.16
CA ARG A 80 -6.99 -19.63 21.52
C ARG A 80 -6.12 -20.49 22.43
N PRO A 81 -6.25 -21.83 22.48
CA PRO A 81 -5.39 -22.66 23.31
C PRO A 81 -3.90 -22.54 22.96
N VAL A 82 -3.56 -22.58 21.67
CA VAL A 82 -2.17 -22.46 21.21
C VAL A 82 -1.58 -21.10 21.55
N LEU A 83 -2.34 -20.00 21.30
CA LEU A 83 -1.90 -18.65 21.61
C LEU A 83 -1.72 -18.42 23.12
N GLN A 84 -2.64 -18.94 23.95
CA GLN A 84 -2.54 -18.83 25.41
C GLN A 84 -1.35 -19.58 25.96
N GLU A 85 -1.10 -20.81 25.51
CA GLU A 85 0.07 -21.60 25.94
C GLU A 85 1.38 -20.95 25.49
N THR A 86 1.42 -20.43 24.24
CA THR A 86 2.57 -19.69 23.73
C THR A 86 2.85 -18.44 24.59
N ALA A 87 1.80 -17.67 24.89
CA ALA A 87 1.88 -16.49 25.75
C ALA A 87 2.38 -16.83 27.16
N SER A 88 1.85 -17.92 27.73
CA SER A 88 2.29 -18.42 29.05
C SER A 88 3.76 -18.79 29.07
N ARG A 89 4.28 -19.48 28.06
CA ARG A 89 5.70 -19.88 27.97
C ARG A 89 6.64 -18.70 27.80
N LEU A 90 6.17 -17.63 27.12
CA LEU A 90 6.97 -16.42 26.89
C LEU A 90 6.74 -15.36 27.96
N GLY A 91 5.80 -15.54 28.90
CA GLY A 91 5.48 -14.56 29.93
C GLY A 91 4.88 -13.26 29.39
N ILE A 92 4.13 -13.33 28.28
CA ILE A 92 3.49 -12.19 27.60
C ILE A 92 1.97 -12.33 27.62
N ASP A 93 1.26 -11.25 27.26
CA ASP A 93 -0.19 -11.27 27.13
C ASP A 93 -0.61 -11.94 25.80
N SER A 94 -1.69 -12.72 25.82
CA SER A 94 -2.21 -13.46 24.66
C SER A 94 -3.03 -12.59 23.69
N GLU A 95 -3.64 -11.49 24.14
CA GLU A 95 -4.48 -10.63 23.28
C GLU A 95 -3.66 -9.96 22.16
N PRO A 96 -2.50 -9.33 22.42
CA PRO A 96 -1.66 -8.76 21.35
C PRO A 96 -1.14 -9.83 20.37
N LEU A 97 -0.94 -11.05 20.84
CA LEU A 97 -0.44 -12.15 20.00
C LEU A 97 -1.39 -12.47 18.84
N LYS A 98 -2.69 -12.40 19.08
CA LYS A 98 -3.71 -12.72 18.08
C LYS A 98 -3.67 -11.77 16.88
N GLU A 99 -3.36 -10.49 17.11
CA GLU A 99 -3.24 -9.49 16.05
C GLU A 99 -1.87 -9.53 15.37
N ALA A 100 -0.83 -9.88 16.13
CA ALA A 100 0.54 -9.92 15.65
C ALA A 100 0.85 -11.15 14.79
N VAL A 101 0.16 -12.28 15.00
CA VAL A 101 0.42 -13.55 14.33
C VAL A 101 -0.47 -13.73 13.11
N THR A 102 0.14 -13.95 11.96
CA THR A 102 -0.55 -14.33 10.72
C THR A 102 0.00 -15.66 10.22
N VAL A 103 -0.89 -16.60 9.93
CA VAL A 103 -0.51 -17.90 9.37
C VAL A 103 -1.13 -18.03 7.98
N SER A 104 -0.29 -18.31 7.00
CA SER A 104 -0.72 -18.50 5.62
C SER A 104 -0.17 -19.80 5.03
N SER A 105 -0.96 -20.44 4.16
CA SER A 105 -0.46 -21.56 3.36
C SER A 105 0.19 -21.04 2.10
N VAL A 106 1.36 -21.56 1.77
CA VAL A 106 2.03 -21.25 0.51
C VAL A 106 1.33 -22.05 -0.60
N ARG A 107 0.86 -21.33 -1.63
CA ARG A 107 0.10 -21.95 -2.73
C ARG A 107 0.88 -23.07 -3.41
N ASP A 108 0.17 -24.12 -3.78
CA ASP A 108 0.70 -25.31 -4.48
C ASP A 108 1.81 -26.05 -3.71
N THR A 109 1.87 -25.87 -2.39
CA THR A 109 2.85 -26.52 -1.52
C THR A 109 2.20 -27.07 -0.24
N GLN A 110 2.94 -27.89 0.50
CA GLN A 110 2.60 -28.37 1.83
C GLN A 110 3.18 -27.48 2.94
N LEU A 111 3.57 -26.24 2.60
CA LEU A 111 4.21 -25.33 3.52
C LEU A 111 3.21 -24.35 4.14
N LEU A 112 3.42 -24.10 5.43
CA LEU A 112 2.74 -23.07 6.20
C LEU A 112 3.77 -22.01 6.61
N GLU A 113 3.50 -20.77 6.30
CA GLU A 113 4.30 -19.64 6.77
C GLU A 113 3.61 -19.04 8.00
N VAL A 114 4.32 -18.99 9.10
CA VAL A 114 3.94 -18.31 10.34
C VAL A 114 4.70 -17.01 10.41
N SER A 115 4.02 -15.90 10.20
CA SER A 115 4.60 -14.56 10.25
C SER A 115 4.15 -13.84 11.51
N VAL A 116 5.08 -13.19 12.22
CA VAL A 116 4.83 -12.42 13.44
C VAL A 116 5.33 -11.00 13.25
N GLU A 117 4.43 -10.00 13.38
CA GLU A 117 4.75 -8.59 13.22
C GLU A 117 4.75 -7.85 14.57
N GLY A 118 5.70 -6.95 14.79
CA GLY A 118 5.77 -6.13 16.01
C GLY A 118 7.01 -5.28 16.14
N PRO A 119 7.16 -4.53 17.24
CA PRO A 119 8.26 -3.60 17.43
C PRO A 119 9.56 -4.23 17.95
N ASN A 120 9.51 -5.41 18.59
CA ASN A 120 10.67 -6.04 19.20
C ASN A 120 11.13 -7.27 18.39
N PRO A 121 12.24 -7.18 17.63
CA PRO A 121 12.67 -8.23 16.72
C PRO A 121 13.05 -9.56 17.44
N GLU A 122 13.62 -9.48 18.64
CA GLU A 122 14.01 -10.68 19.40
C GLU A 122 12.77 -11.46 19.88
N LEU A 123 11.77 -10.74 20.41
CA LEU A 123 10.51 -11.33 20.85
C LEU A 123 9.75 -11.98 19.68
N LEU A 124 9.79 -11.34 18.49
CA LEU A 124 9.13 -11.88 17.29
C LEU A 124 9.73 -13.23 16.87
N ALA A 125 11.08 -13.34 16.88
CA ALA A 125 11.73 -14.61 16.58
C ALA A 125 11.40 -15.69 17.63
N GLN A 126 11.33 -15.32 18.92
CA GLN A 126 10.91 -16.24 19.97
C GLN A 126 9.47 -16.72 19.77
N ILE A 127 8.53 -15.81 19.50
CA ILE A 127 7.14 -16.17 19.20
C ILE A 127 7.07 -17.06 17.97
N GLY A 128 7.76 -16.69 16.88
CA GLY A 128 7.81 -17.46 15.64
C GLY A 128 8.36 -18.87 15.79
N ASN A 129 9.17 -19.15 16.80
CA ASN A 129 9.71 -20.48 17.11
C ASN A 129 8.87 -21.24 18.15
N VAL A 130 8.42 -20.57 19.20
CA VAL A 130 7.67 -21.20 20.30
C VAL A 130 6.25 -21.57 19.88
N LEU A 131 5.57 -20.73 19.09
CA LEU A 131 4.20 -20.99 18.64
C LEU A 131 4.07 -22.28 17.81
N PRO A 132 4.92 -22.54 16.79
CA PRO A 132 4.93 -23.82 16.11
C PRO A 132 5.24 -25.01 17.03
N ALA A 133 6.19 -24.85 17.94
CA ALA A 133 6.56 -25.92 18.87
C ALA A 133 5.40 -26.30 19.79
N VAL A 134 4.70 -25.32 20.37
CA VAL A 134 3.49 -25.53 21.17
C VAL A 134 2.40 -26.23 20.37
N PHE A 135 2.20 -25.79 19.13
CA PHE A 135 1.19 -26.39 18.25
C PHE A 135 1.50 -27.87 17.94
N ILE A 136 2.77 -28.17 17.59
CA ILE A 136 3.21 -29.53 17.31
C ILE A 136 2.99 -30.41 18.52
N GLU A 137 3.39 -29.95 19.70
CA GLU A 137 3.24 -30.67 20.97
C GLU A 137 1.75 -30.96 21.28
N GLN A 138 0.88 -29.95 21.23
CA GLN A 138 -0.57 -30.12 21.45
C GLN A 138 -1.21 -31.05 20.42
N ASN A 139 -0.82 -30.93 19.15
CA ASN A 139 -1.35 -31.80 18.09
C ASN A 139 -0.91 -33.26 18.28
N GLN A 140 0.34 -33.48 18.66
CA GLN A 140 0.85 -34.81 19.00
C GLN A 140 0.12 -35.40 20.22
N GLU A 141 -0.07 -34.64 21.28
CA GLU A 141 -0.78 -35.06 22.47
C GLU A 141 -2.24 -35.50 22.17
N LEU A 142 -2.94 -34.69 21.34
CA LEU A 142 -4.29 -35.02 20.89
C LEU A 142 -4.35 -36.30 20.06
N LEU A 143 -3.40 -36.52 19.16
CA LEU A 143 -3.32 -37.72 18.31
C LEU A 143 -2.98 -38.96 19.16
N LEU A 144 -1.96 -38.86 20.00
CA LEU A 144 -1.55 -39.94 20.90
C LEU A 144 -2.64 -40.27 21.89
N GLY A 145 -3.36 -39.28 22.43
CA GLY A 145 -4.49 -39.51 23.34
C GLY A 145 -5.60 -40.31 22.70
N ARG A 146 -6.01 -39.98 21.46
CA ARG A 146 -7.01 -40.75 20.72
C ARG A 146 -6.54 -42.17 20.38
N MET A 147 -5.28 -42.33 19.98
CA MET A 147 -4.70 -43.66 19.70
C MET A 147 -4.60 -44.51 20.93
N SER A 148 -4.20 -43.94 22.08
CA SER A 148 -4.12 -44.61 23.36
C SER A 148 -5.48 -45.12 23.82
N GLU A 149 -6.55 -44.31 23.68
CA GLU A 149 -7.92 -44.74 24.00
C GLU A 149 -8.39 -45.91 23.11
N SER A 150 -8.16 -45.83 21.80
CA SER A 150 -8.50 -46.88 20.85
C SER A 150 -7.72 -48.18 21.15
N LYS A 151 -6.42 -48.04 21.46
CA LYS A 151 -5.53 -49.14 21.85
C LYS A 151 -6.03 -49.84 23.12
N ALA A 152 -6.35 -49.09 24.17
CA ALA A 152 -6.91 -49.63 25.41
C ALA A 152 -8.29 -50.29 25.21
N SER A 153 -9.09 -49.83 24.26
CA SER A 153 -10.35 -50.50 23.89
C SER A 153 -10.11 -51.83 23.21
N LEU A 154 -9.19 -51.90 22.25
CA LEU A 154 -8.83 -53.14 21.56
C LEU A 154 -8.17 -54.17 22.53
N GLU A 155 -7.33 -53.72 23.46
CA GLU A 155 -6.72 -54.59 24.49
C GLU A 155 -7.79 -55.23 25.37
N ARG A 156 -8.81 -54.48 25.77
CA ARG A 156 -9.96 -55.04 26.54
C ARG A 156 -10.76 -56.05 25.71
N GLU A 157 -10.95 -55.77 24.42
CA GLU A 157 -11.67 -56.67 23.51
C GLU A 157 -10.86 -57.95 23.23
N ILE A 158 -9.54 -57.87 23.05
CA ILE A 158 -8.61 -59.00 22.95
C ILE A 158 -8.74 -59.88 24.18
N ALA A 159 -8.65 -59.32 25.39
CA ALA A 159 -8.76 -60.04 26.62
C ALA A 159 -10.15 -60.77 26.78
N SER A 160 -11.22 -60.11 26.32
CA SER A 160 -12.57 -60.72 26.33
C SER A 160 -12.67 -61.91 25.39
N VAL A 161 -12.15 -61.77 24.16
CA VAL A 161 -12.20 -62.86 23.16
C VAL A 161 -11.27 -64.01 23.56
N GLU A 162 -10.10 -63.71 24.15
CA GLU A 162 -9.22 -64.75 24.74
C GLU A 162 -9.92 -65.55 25.81
N ALA A 163 -10.69 -64.91 26.72
CA ALA A 163 -11.49 -65.58 27.72
C ALA A 163 -12.60 -66.39 27.10
N ASP A 164 -13.24 -65.95 26.00
CA ASP A 164 -14.25 -66.70 25.28
C ASP A 164 -13.66 -67.97 24.59
N ILE A 165 -12.47 -67.81 23.98
CA ILE A 165 -11.70 -68.87 23.37
C ILE A 165 -11.39 -69.96 24.46
N ALA A 166 -10.85 -69.51 25.59
CA ALA A 166 -10.50 -70.45 26.70
C ALA A 166 -11.74 -71.20 27.24
N ARG A 167 -12.84 -70.49 27.50
CA ARG A 167 -14.12 -71.12 27.95
C ARG A 167 -14.67 -72.09 26.91
N THR A 168 -14.62 -71.76 25.64
CA THR A 168 -15.10 -72.62 24.56
C THR A 168 -14.23 -73.87 24.39
N GLN A 169 -12.91 -73.73 24.57
CA GLN A 169 -11.97 -74.87 24.55
C GLN A 169 -12.20 -75.82 25.72
N GLU A 170 -12.43 -75.27 26.91
CA GLU A 170 -12.75 -76.06 28.09
C GLU A 170 -14.10 -76.83 27.91
N ALA A 171 -15.15 -76.13 27.42
CA ALA A 171 -16.44 -76.76 27.10
C ALA A 171 -16.32 -77.79 26.00
N LEU A 172 -15.45 -77.58 25.00
CA LEU A 172 -15.20 -78.57 23.93
C LEU A 172 -14.54 -79.86 24.49
N SER A 173 -13.60 -79.69 25.42
CA SER A 173 -12.94 -80.85 26.07
C SER A 173 -13.88 -81.68 26.93
N ALA A 174 -14.95 -81.11 27.52
CA ALA A 174 -15.94 -81.73 28.35
C ALA A 174 -17.15 -82.25 27.55
N ALA A 175 -17.34 -81.92 26.29
CA ALA A 175 -18.48 -82.27 25.46
C ALA A 175 -18.43 -83.76 25.03
N THR A 176 -19.50 -84.46 25.32
CA THR A 176 -19.70 -85.92 24.97
C THR A 176 -20.64 -86.07 23.75
N ASP A 177 -21.47 -85.12 23.46
CA ASP A 177 -22.39 -85.10 22.31
C ASP A 177 -21.75 -84.53 21.04
N GLU A 178 -21.83 -85.23 19.92
CA GLU A 178 -21.22 -84.85 18.64
C GLU A 178 -21.79 -83.54 18.06
N ASN A 179 -23.12 -83.32 18.19
CA ASN A 179 -23.73 -82.07 17.75
C ASN A 179 -23.28 -80.89 18.58
N GLN A 180 -23.03 -81.08 19.87
CA GLN A 180 -22.50 -80.04 20.75
C GLN A 180 -21.05 -79.69 20.40
N ARG A 181 -20.24 -80.70 20.08
CA ARG A 181 -18.85 -80.52 19.63
C ARG A 181 -18.74 -79.66 18.34
N ILE A 182 -19.55 -80.04 17.33
CA ILE A 182 -19.58 -79.33 16.07
C ILE A 182 -19.91 -77.79 16.27
N ARG A 183 -20.90 -77.54 17.15
CA ARG A 183 -21.27 -76.15 17.47
C ARG A 183 -20.13 -75.36 18.17
N LEU A 184 -19.48 -76.02 19.14
CA LEU A 184 -18.38 -75.42 19.88
C LEU A 184 -17.15 -75.25 19.01
N GLU A 185 -16.82 -76.12 18.08
CA GLU A 185 -15.74 -75.97 17.07
C GLU A 185 -16.04 -74.83 16.15
N THR A 186 -17.28 -74.68 15.70
CA THR A 186 -17.69 -73.53 14.86
C THR A 186 -17.55 -72.21 15.63
N SER A 187 -17.99 -72.16 16.88
CA SER A 187 -17.84 -70.95 17.72
C SER A 187 -16.36 -70.62 17.97
N LEU A 188 -15.55 -71.66 18.24
CA LEU A 188 -14.10 -71.47 18.44
C LEU A 188 -13.41 -70.95 17.20
N ALA A 189 -13.77 -71.48 16.02
CA ALA A 189 -13.25 -70.93 14.74
C ALA A 189 -13.65 -69.49 14.54
N GLN A 190 -14.89 -69.12 14.88
CA GLN A 190 -15.37 -67.74 14.81
C GLN A 190 -14.62 -66.80 15.77
N TYR A 191 -14.44 -67.19 17.04
CA TYR A 191 -13.69 -66.43 18.05
C TYR A 191 -12.23 -66.26 17.62
N ARG A 192 -11.57 -67.27 17.07
CA ARG A 192 -10.21 -67.19 16.56
C ARG A 192 -10.09 -66.20 15.38
N SER A 193 -11.09 -66.19 14.48
CA SER A 193 -11.13 -65.20 13.35
C SER A 193 -11.31 -63.80 13.90
N THR A 194 -12.20 -63.57 14.85
CA THR A 194 -12.41 -62.31 15.53
C THR A 194 -11.12 -61.82 16.21
N TYR A 195 -10.47 -62.72 16.99
CA TYR A 195 -9.18 -62.44 17.62
C TYR A 195 -8.12 -61.96 16.61
N SER A 196 -7.96 -62.69 15.51
CA SER A 196 -7.00 -62.31 14.46
C SER A 196 -7.28 -60.93 13.87
N ASN A 197 -8.56 -60.61 13.65
CA ASN A 197 -8.96 -59.28 13.11
C ASN A 197 -8.68 -58.15 14.10
N ILE A 198 -8.95 -58.38 15.40
CA ILE A 198 -8.70 -57.36 16.44
C ILE A 198 -7.19 -57.17 16.63
N VAL A 199 -6.40 -58.23 16.67
CA VAL A 199 -4.92 -58.14 16.75
C VAL A 199 -4.34 -57.41 15.54
N PHE A 200 -4.87 -57.67 14.34
CA PHE A 200 -4.44 -56.92 13.14
C PHE A 200 -4.76 -55.46 13.28
N SER A 201 -5.96 -55.08 13.73
CA SER A 201 -6.35 -53.68 13.98
C SER A 201 -5.47 -53.02 15.04
N TYR A 202 -5.14 -53.75 16.13
CA TYR A 202 -4.23 -53.28 17.17
C TYR A 202 -2.82 -52.97 16.61
N GLN A 203 -2.31 -53.87 15.75
CA GLN A 203 -1.01 -53.67 15.13
C GLN A 203 -1.02 -52.48 14.16
N GLN A 204 -2.13 -52.25 13.43
CA GLN A 204 -2.28 -51.08 12.58
C GLN A 204 -2.22 -49.76 13.39
N ILE A 205 -2.91 -49.74 14.56
CA ILE A 205 -2.84 -48.56 15.45
C ILE A 205 -1.42 -48.34 15.96
N ARG A 206 -0.71 -49.43 16.36
CA ARG A 206 0.70 -49.33 16.78
C ARG A 206 1.62 -48.78 15.70
N LEU A 207 1.39 -49.19 14.47
CA LEU A 207 2.16 -48.65 13.33
C LEU A 207 1.84 -47.18 13.08
N ALA A 208 0.55 -46.80 13.13
CA ALA A 208 0.11 -45.41 13.00
C ALA A 208 0.64 -44.52 14.16
N GLU A 209 0.71 -45.05 15.39
CA GLU A 209 1.31 -44.37 16.54
C GLU A 209 2.80 -44.04 16.31
N ALA A 210 3.54 -45.01 15.75
CA ALA A 210 4.96 -44.81 15.42
C ALA A 210 5.20 -43.80 14.29
N GLN A 211 4.23 -43.63 13.38
CA GLN A 211 4.29 -42.67 12.26
C GLN A 211 3.71 -41.29 12.59
N ALA A 212 2.94 -41.17 13.67
CA ALA A 212 2.24 -39.92 14.03
C ALA A 212 3.16 -38.81 14.46
N THR A 213 4.44 -39.07 14.76
CA THR A 213 5.43 -38.10 15.25
C THR A 213 5.94 -37.14 14.15
N ASP A 214 5.78 -37.48 12.87
CA ASP A 214 6.44 -36.75 11.78
C ASP A 214 5.48 -35.93 10.88
N ASN A 215 4.24 -35.73 11.32
CA ASN A 215 3.22 -35.09 10.48
C ASN A 215 3.43 -33.58 10.27
N ILE A 216 4.13 -32.91 11.19
CA ILE A 216 4.43 -31.47 11.09
C ILE A 216 5.85 -31.24 11.57
N VAL A 217 6.66 -30.64 10.71
CA VAL A 217 8.06 -30.38 11.00
C VAL A 217 8.35 -28.89 10.72
N VAL A 218 9.16 -28.28 11.58
CA VAL A 218 9.70 -26.93 11.33
C VAL A 218 10.77 -27.06 10.25
N ALA A 219 10.46 -26.59 9.04
CA ALA A 219 11.37 -26.62 7.90
C ALA A 219 12.38 -25.48 8.00
N GLU A 220 11.94 -24.29 8.45
CA GLU A 220 12.78 -23.12 8.63
C GLU A 220 12.38 -22.39 9.91
N PRO A 221 13.27 -22.26 10.90
CA PRO A 221 12.97 -21.53 12.13
C PRO A 221 12.95 -20.02 11.89
N ALA A 222 12.21 -19.30 12.73
CA ALA A 222 12.18 -17.85 12.67
C ALA A 222 13.53 -17.25 13.12
N GLU A 223 14.09 -16.41 12.28
CA GLU A 223 15.31 -15.64 12.57
C GLU A 223 14.95 -14.24 13.05
N VAL A 224 15.89 -13.61 13.78
CA VAL A 224 15.74 -12.23 14.25
C VAL A 224 15.84 -11.28 13.06
N PRO A 225 14.78 -10.51 12.74
CA PRO A 225 14.79 -9.64 11.59
C PRO A 225 15.69 -8.43 11.79
N LEU A 226 16.61 -8.21 10.86
CA LEU A 226 17.59 -7.11 10.92
C LEU A 226 17.04 -5.78 10.37
N ARG A 227 15.96 -5.81 9.61
CA ARG A 227 15.38 -4.61 8.96
C ARG A 227 13.88 -4.53 9.23
N PRO A 228 13.36 -3.34 9.52
CA PRO A 228 11.93 -3.14 9.66
C PRO A 228 11.22 -3.23 8.31
N ILE A 229 10.02 -3.80 8.32
CA ILE A 229 9.14 -3.86 7.13
C ILE A 229 8.32 -2.58 6.96
N ARG A 230 8.09 -1.84 8.06
CA ARG A 230 7.38 -0.55 8.12
C ARG A 230 8.05 0.39 9.12
N PRO A 231 7.97 1.72 8.88
CA PRO A 231 7.45 2.38 7.67
C PRO A 231 8.42 2.28 6.49
N ARG A 232 7.91 2.23 5.28
CA ARG A 232 8.71 2.30 4.04
C ARG A 232 9.06 3.77 3.76
N THR A 233 10.02 4.31 4.51
CA THR A 233 10.37 5.73 4.51
C THR A 233 10.59 6.30 3.12
N MET A 234 11.34 5.62 2.27
CA MET A 234 11.66 6.10 0.92
C MET A 234 10.42 6.13 0.01
N THR A 235 9.59 5.09 0.05
CA THR A 235 8.35 5.02 -0.73
C THR A 235 7.34 6.08 -0.28
N ASN A 236 7.17 6.24 1.04
CA ASN A 236 6.26 7.23 1.61
C ASN A 236 6.69 8.66 1.28
N THR A 237 8.01 8.95 1.37
CA THR A 237 8.58 10.26 1.02
C THR A 237 8.39 10.57 -0.47
N LEU A 238 8.69 9.60 -1.35
CA LEU A 238 8.52 9.78 -2.78
C LEU A 238 7.05 10.01 -3.16
N LEU A 239 6.16 9.21 -2.61
CA LEU A 239 4.72 9.34 -2.86
C LEU A 239 4.20 10.70 -2.40
N ALA A 240 4.58 11.14 -1.20
CA ALA A 240 4.21 12.44 -0.67
C ALA A 240 4.78 13.59 -1.52
N ALA A 241 6.02 13.48 -2.00
CA ALA A 241 6.64 14.46 -2.89
C ALA A 241 5.87 14.58 -4.21
N VAL A 242 5.48 13.46 -4.83
CA VAL A 242 4.68 13.45 -6.07
C VAL A 242 3.32 14.08 -5.84
N VAL A 243 2.62 13.74 -4.78
CA VAL A 243 1.31 14.33 -4.43
C VAL A 243 1.46 15.84 -4.16
N GLY A 244 2.49 16.24 -3.43
CA GLY A 244 2.79 17.66 -3.18
C GLY A 244 3.04 18.45 -4.46
N ALA A 245 3.79 17.87 -5.40
CA ALA A 245 4.02 18.46 -6.72
C ALA A 245 2.71 18.59 -7.53
N MET A 246 1.86 17.58 -7.53
CA MET A 246 0.55 17.63 -8.23
C MET A 246 -0.36 18.72 -7.66
N ILE A 247 -0.43 18.83 -6.33
CA ILE A 247 -1.22 19.88 -5.66
C ILE A 247 -0.67 21.27 -6.02
N ALA A 248 0.65 21.42 -6.01
CA ALA A 248 1.29 22.71 -6.34
C ALA A 248 1.05 23.12 -7.80
N VAL A 249 1.12 22.18 -8.74
CA VAL A 249 0.78 22.43 -10.15
C VAL A 249 -0.69 22.84 -10.27
N GLY A 250 -1.59 22.11 -9.64
CA GLY A 250 -3.02 22.46 -9.63
C GLY A 250 -3.29 23.85 -9.05
N ALA A 251 -2.62 24.20 -7.94
CA ALA A 251 -2.71 25.54 -7.33
C ALA A 251 -2.15 26.62 -8.24
N ALA A 252 -1.02 26.37 -8.91
CA ALA A 252 -0.44 27.31 -9.87
C ALA A 252 -1.39 27.60 -11.04
N PHE A 253 -2.03 26.56 -11.57
CA PHE A 253 -3.06 26.72 -12.60
C PHE A 253 -4.28 27.49 -12.10
N LEU A 254 -4.73 27.20 -10.89
CA LEU A 254 -5.88 27.88 -10.30
C LEU A 254 -5.59 29.36 -10.07
N ILE A 255 -4.41 29.71 -9.55
CA ILE A 255 -3.99 31.08 -9.33
C ILE A 255 -3.92 31.84 -10.65
N GLU A 256 -3.31 31.25 -11.71
CA GLU A 256 -3.22 31.90 -13.02
C GLU A 256 -4.59 31.97 -13.71
N TYR A 257 -5.49 31.01 -13.49
CA TYR A 257 -6.86 31.06 -14.01
C TYR A 257 -7.68 32.18 -13.38
N LEU A 258 -7.44 32.49 -12.10
CA LEU A 258 -8.10 33.59 -11.36
C LEU A 258 -7.42 34.95 -11.55
N ASP A 259 -6.29 34.98 -12.24
CA ASP A 259 -5.54 36.21 -12.50
C ASP A 259 -6.09 36.94 -13.73
N ASP A 260 -7.06 37.81 -13.52
CA ASP A 260 -7.72 38.61 -14.55
C ASP A 260 -6.90 39.86 -14.97
N THR A 261 -5.61 39.97 -14.56
CA THR A 261 -4.78 41.13 -14.87
C THR A 261 -4.35 41.14 -16.33
N ILE A 262 -4.53 42.28 -16.97
CA ILE A 262 -4.07 42.58 -18.36
C ILE A 262 -2.56 42.69 -18.34
N LYS A 263 -1.85 41.82 -19.04
CA LYS A 263 -0.37 41.77 -19.08
C LYS A 263 0.22 42.10 -20.45
N THR A 264 -0.55 41.87 -21.50
CA THR A 264 -0.07 42.06 -22.88
C THR A 264 -1.01 42.94 -23.70
N PRO A 265 -0.50 43.59 -24.77
CA PRO A 265 -1.33 44.34 -25.72
C PRO A 265 -2.44 43.48 -26.35
N ASP A 266 -2.18 42.17 -26.54
CA ASP A 266 -3.16 41.24 -27.09
C ASP A 266 -4.31 40.98 -26.12
N ASP A 267 -4.05 41.02 -24.80
CA ASP A 267 -5.10 40.89 -23.79
C ASP A 267 -6.05 42.09 -23.84
N VAL A 268 -5.48 43.33 -24.06
CA VAL A 268 -6.30 44.54 -24.24
C VAL A 268 -7.20 44.38 -25.46
N ALA A 269 -6.67 43.95 -26.59
CA ALA A 269 -7.44 43.77 -27.83
C ALA A 269 -8.54 42.74 -27.66
N ARG A 270 -8.26 41.66 -26.91
CA ARG A 270 -9.23 40.55 -26.66
C ARG A 270 -10.35 40.98 -25.73
N VAL A 271 -10.05 41.78 -24.68
CA VAL A 271 -11.05 42.16 -23.67
C VAL A 271 -11.86 43.39 -24.15
N SER A 272 -11.21 44.40 -24.73
CA SER A 272 -11.87 45.64 -25.13
C SER A 272 -12.42 45.63 -26.56
N GLY A 273 -11.95 44.72 -27.42
CA GLY A 273 -12.26 44.74 -28.86
C GLY A 273 -11.59 45.87 -29.63
N LEU A 274 -10.70 46.65 -28.98
CA LEU A 274 -10.03 47.80 -29.56
C LEU A 274 -8.56 47.49 -29.88
N SER A 275 -8.05 48.04 -30.98
CA SER A 275 -6.64 47.90 -31.33
C SER A 275 -5.76 48.75 -30.42
N THR A 276 -4.67 48.17 -29.93
CA THR A 276 -3.68 48.89 -29.13
C THR A 276 -2.85 49.83 -30.01
N LEU A 277 -2.89 51.13 -29.74
CA LEU A 277 -2.15 52.14 -30.48
C LEU A 277 -0.68 52.25 -30.05
N GLY A 278 -0.37 51.87 -28.82
CA GLY A 278 0.99 51.87 -28.30
C GLY A 278 1.05 51.46 -26.83
N ALA A 279 2.24 51.09 -26.37
CA ALA A 279 2.54 50.79 -24.99
C ALA A 279 3.59 51.80 -24.48
N ILE A 280 3.27 52.47 -23.37
CA ILE A 280 4.18 53.43 -22.74
C ILE A 280 4.66 52.80 -21.43
N ALA A 281 5.96 52.64 -21.27
CA ALA A 281 6.54 52.12 -20.05
C ALA A 281 6.26 53.04 -18.85
N ARG A 282 6.12 52.46 -17.66
CA ARG A 282 5.92 53.22 -16.42
C ARG A 282 7.11 54.14 -16.18
N LEU A 283 6.85 55.46 -16.18
CA LEU A 283 7.87 56.44 -15.90
C LEU A 283 8.30 56.35 -14.44
N LYS A 284 9.61 56.34 -14.18
CA LYS A 284 10.13 56.44 -12.82
C LYS A 284 9.95 57.88 -12.34
N GLU A 285 9.28 58.09 -11.23
CA GLU A 285 9.18 59.41 -10.59
C GLU A 285 10.57 59.82 -10.08
N THR A 286 11.16 60.82 -10.69
CA THR A 286 12.41 61.40 -10.22
C THR A 286 12.08 62.80 -9.70
N GLY A 287 12.07 62.99 -8.39
CA GLY A 287 11.96 64.33 -7.76
C GLY A 287 10.56 64.97 -7.70
N GLY A 288 9.48 64.17 -7.72
CA GLY A 288 8.12 64.68 -7.45
C GLY A 288 7.48 65.52 -8.55
N THR A 289 8.16 65.77 -9.69
CA THR A 289 7.64 66.53 -10.81
C THR A 289 7.25 65.61 -11.96
N ARG A 290 6.02 65.73 -12.45
CA ARG A 290 5.54 65.03 -13.65
C ARG A 290 6.38 65.45 -14.84
N GLN A 291 7.29 64.62 -15.32
CA GLN A 291 8.26 65.00 -16.35
C GLN A 291 7.64 64.95 -17.75
N LEU A 292 7.82 66.00 -18.49
CA LEU A 292 7.64 66.01 -19.94
C LEU A 292 8.85 65.30 -20.58
N VAL A 293 8.84 63.96 -20.56
CA VAL A 293 9.96 63.15 -21.02
C VAL A 293 10.26 63.44 -22.52
N ALA A 294 9.22 63.58 -23.30
CA ALA A 294 9.34 63.95 -24.74
C ALA A 294 10.05 65.26 -25.01
N TRP A 295 10.07 66.20 -24.05
CA TRP A 295 10.78 67.45 -24.14
C TRP A 295 12.19 67.40 -23.52
N LEU A 296 12.29 66.85 -22.33
CA LEU A 296 13.53 66.87 -21.53
C LEU A 296 14.53 65.76 -21.94
N GLN A 297 14.04 64.62 -22.40
CA GLN A 297 14.86 63.45 -22.72
C GLN A 297 14.49 62.91 -24.12
N THR A 298 14.77 63.64 -25.16
CA THR A 298 14.37 63.33 -26.55
C THR A 298 14.89 61.95 -27.05
N LYS A 299 15.95 61.41 -26.48
CA LYS A 299 16.53 60.09 -26.84
C LYS A 299 16.12 58.93 -25.90
N ALA A 300 15.26 59.21 -24.93
CA ALA A 300 14.81 58.18 -24.02
C ALA A 300 13.84 57.14 -24.70
N PRO A 301 13.86 55.89 -24.34
CA PRO A 301 12.92 54.88 -24.87
C PRO A 301 11.45 55.27 -24.70
N GLU A 302 11.13 55.99 -23.63
CA GLU A 302 9.79 56.48 -23.33
C GLU A 302 9.36 57.58 -24.35
N SER A 303 10.30 58.46 -24.81
CA SER A 303 10.03 59.41 -25.82
C SER A 303 9.76 58.79 -27.19
N GLU A 304 10.44 57.68 -27.49
CA GLU A 304 10.17 56.90 -28.70
C GLU A 304 8.80 56.25 -28.66
N ALA A 305 8.36 55.79 -27.46
CA ALA A 305 7.01 55.25 -27.29
C ALA A 305 5.93 56.29 -27.64
N TYR A 306 6.09 57.53 -27.23
CA TYR A 306 5.17 58.62 -27.61
C TYR A 306 5.24 58.98 -29.10
N ARG A 307 6.41 58.92 -29.75
CA ARG A 307 6.56 59.12 -31.20
C ARG A 307 5.86 58.03 -32.00
N THR A 308 6.02 56.77 -31.53
CA THR A 308 5.30 55.58 -32.08
C THR A 308 3.80 55.76 -31.93
N LEU A 309 3.32 56.16 -30.74
CA LEU A 309 1.92 56.43 -30.49
C LEU A 309 1.37 57.50 -31.42
N ARG A 310 2.07 58.64 -31.59
CA ARG A 310 1.72 59.71 -32.58
C ARG A 310 1.56 59.11 -33.98
N THR A 311 2.56 58.33 -34.42
CA THR A 311 2.56 57.79 -35.78
C THR A 311 1.36 56.83 -35.95
N ASN A 312 1.08 56.00 -34.98
CA ASN A 312 -0.08 55.07 -35.04
C ASN A 312 -1.42 55.81 -35.01
N ILE A 313 -1.53 56.94 -34.27
CA ILE A 313 -2.73 57.81 -34.34
C ILE A 313 -2.91 58.43 -35.73
N GLN A 314 -1.83 58.90 -36.35
CA GLN A 314 -1.90 59.44 -37.69
C GLN A 314 -2.29 58.42 -38.75
N PHE A 315 -1.80 57.20 -38.64
CA PHE A 315 -2.17 56.10 -39.55
C PHE A 315 -3.55 55.49 -39.26
N SER A 316 -4.08 55.62 -38.06
CA SER A 316 -5.44 55.09 -37.72
C SER A 316 -6.55 55.95 -38.39
N SER A 317 -6.26 57.12 -38.94
CA SER A 317 -7.26 57.96 -39.54
C SER A 317 -6.73 58.63 -40.88
N VAL A 318 -6.39 57.74 -41.81
CA VAL A 318 -5.84 58.11 -43.12
C VAL A 318 -6.80 59.01 -43.94
N ASP A 319 -8.12 58.70 -43.86
CA ASP A 319 -9.14 59.41 -44.66
C ASP A 319 -9.59 60.73 -44.06
N LYS A 320 -9.44 60.94 -42.75
CA LYS A 320 -9.81 62.20 -42.09
C LYS A 320 -8.77 62.55 -41.02
N PRO A 321 -8.06 63.68 -41.19
CA PRO A 321 -7.02 64.13 -40.22
C PRO A 321 -7.65 64.38 -38.85
N VAL A 322 -7.03 63.83 -37.79
CA VAL A 322 -7.47 63.97 -36.37
C VAL A 322 -7.27 65.50 -36.02
N ARG A 323 -8.39 66.16 -35.73
CA ARG A 323 -8.40 67.57 -35.31
C ARG A 323 -8.54 67.73 -33.81
N SER A 324 -9.14 66.80 -33.12
CA SER A 324 -9.28 66.73 -31.66
C SER A 324 -9.05 65.33 -31.18
N LEU A 325 -8.36 65.16 -30.03
CA LEU A 325 -8.05 63.94 -29.40
C LEU A 325 -8.37 64.08 -27.91
N MET A 326 -9.09 63.12 -27.36
CA MET A 326 -9.37 63.01 -25.93
C MET A 326 -8.60 61.84 -25.31
N VAL A 327 -7.90 62.10 -24.22
CA VAL A 327 -7.20 61.05 -23.44
C VAL A 327 -7.98 60.84 -22.17
N THR A 328 -8.44 59.60 -21.96
CA THR A 328 -9.20 59.19 -20.76
C THR A 328 -8.65 57.94 -20.15
N SER A 329 -9.08 57.59 -18.95
CA SER A 329 -8.78 56.33 -18.27
C SER A 329 -9.86 55.95 -17.27
N ALA A 330 -9.82 54.73 -16.75
CA ALA A 330 -10.83 54.18 -15.84
C ALA A 330 -10.76 54.82 -14.43
N GLY A 331 -9.58 55.26 -13.98
CA GLY A 331 -9.36 55.75 -12.63
C GLY A 331 -8.49 57.03 -12.55
N PRO A 332 -8.42 57.66 -11.37
CA PRO A 332 -7.51 58.77 -11.12
C PRO A 332 -6.05 58.31 -11.08
N SER A 333 -5.12 59.18 -11.38
CA SER A 333 -3.65 58.93 -11.33
C SER A 333 -3.11 57.87 -12.28
N GLU A 334 -3.81 57.54 -13.36
CA GLU A 334 -3.37 56.58 -14.39
C GLU A 334 -2.53 57.16 -15.53
N GLY A 335 -2.14 58.43 -15.40
CA GLY A 335 -1.22 59.09 -16.34
C GLY A 335 -1.90 59.80 -17.50
N LYS A 336 -3.21 60.10 -17.44
CA LYS A 336 -3.94 60.86 -18.50
C LYS A 336 -3.27 62.15 -18.91
N SER A 337 -3.11 63.08 -17.96
CA SER A 337 -2.50 64.35 -18.20
C SER A 337 -1.03 64.22 -18.66
N THR A 338 -0.29 63.27 -18.09
CA THR A 338 1.07 62.98 -18.50
C THR A 338 1.13 62.51 -19.96
N THR A 339 0.22 61.63 -20.35
CA THR A 339 0.13 61.09 -21.72
C THR A 339 -0.30 62.22 -22.70
N ALA A 340 -1.34 62.97 -22.33
CA ALA A 340 -1.82 64.08 -23.15
C ALA A 340 -0.73 65.14 -23.40
N ALA A 341 -0.01 65.56 -22.34
CA ALA A 341 1.05 66.51 -22.42
C ALA A 341 2.24 66.07 -23.27
N ASN A 342 2.74 64.83 -23.04
CA ASN A 342 3.85 64.28 -23.84
C ASN A 342 3.46 64.07 -25.32
N LEU A 343 2.20 63.61 -25.55
CA LEU A 343 1.68 63.47 -26.92
C LEU A 343 1.56 64.82 -27.62
N ALA A 344 1.10 65.90 -26.95
CA ALA A 344 1.04 67.24 -27.47
C ALA A 344 2.44 67.73 -27.87
N VAL A 345 3.46 67.46 -27.04
CA VAL A 345 4.87 67.85 -27.36
C VAL A 345 5.35 67.13 -28.62
N VAL A 346 5.16 65.77 -28.74
CA VAL A 346 5.66 65.08 -29.94
C VAL A 346 4.87 65.42 -31.21
N MET A 347 3.60 65.83 -31.10
CA MET A 347 2.83 66.39 -32.21
C MET A 347 3.32 67.76 -32.63
N ALA A 348 3.61 68.68 -31.69
CA ALA A 348 4.15 69.98 -31.95
C ALA A 348 5.55 69.93 -32.58
N GLN A 349 6.36 68.95 -32.21
CA GLN A 349 7.70 68.72 -32.79
C GLN A 349 7.67 68.45 -34.32
N THR A 350 6.50 68.04 -34.86
CA THR A 350 6.34 67.85 -36.31
C THR A 350 5.82 69.14 -37.05
N GLY A 351 5.78 70.25 -36.37
CA GLY A 351 5.32 71.52 -36.96
C GLY A 351 3.80 71.72 -36.86
N GLN A 352 3.04 70.89 -36.21
CA GLN A 352 1.61 71.04 -35.99
C GLN A 352 1.33 72.05 -34.88
N ARG A 353 0.29 72.84 -35.04
CA ARG A 353 -0.21 73.75 -33.99
C ARG A 353 -1.12 72.95 -33.06
N VAL A 354 -0.70 72.75 -31.83
CA VAL A 354 -1.40 71.93 -30.82
C VAL A 354 -1.84 72.80 -29.65
N VAL A 355 -3.08 72.65 -29.22
CA VAL A 355 -3.58 73.28 -28.00
C VAL A 355 -3.91 72.12 -27.01
N LEU A 356 -3.30 72.14 -25.83
CA LEU A 356 -3.56 71.22 -24.76
C LEU A 356 -4.60 71.82 -23.78
N VAL A 357 -5.63 71.10 -23.49
CA VAL A 357 -6.64 71.44 -22.48
C VAL A 357 -6.63 70.33 -21.47
N ASP A 358 -6.37 70.65 -20.16
CA ASP A 358 -6.35 69.66 -19.06
C ASP A 358 -7.42 70.02 -18.02
#